data_07c37984ae7be6d25e7caaa2fbb4e7a2
#
_entry.id   07c37984ae7be6d25e7caaa2fbb4e7a2
#
_cell.length_a   1.000
_cell.length_b   1.000
_cell.length_c   1.000
_cell.angle_alpha   90.00
_cell.angle_beta   90.00
_cell.angle_gamma   90.00
#
_symmetry.space_group_name_H-M   'P 1'
#
loop_
_entity.id
_entity.type
_entity.pdbx_description
1 polymer ?
#
loop_
_entity_poly.entity_id
_entity_poly.type
_entity_poly.pdbx_seq_one_letter_code
_entity_poly.pdbx_strand_id
1 'polypeptide(L)'
;LRTLTVIQDAERLTEAAANALLKTLEEPRPNTYFLLQTEPSSSLLATIYSRCQVWNVPLPTEAEALNWLSSQFQAETSELLTALAMNLGRPLLALETLQQGLIEQRKNFLRQFWLFYRRRSPLEILPFFEKERTVQQVDWILAFLSDAIKYKLEIQNGWQTLDLKTGVTQFADEQTALGLLTANKIMQKVRSDLLTINGVNTELMLLDGLTKLITDVFKD
;
A
#
# COMPACT_ATOMS: atom_id res chain seq x y z
N LEU A 1 -41.46 -0.59 -7.43
CA LEU A 1 -40.14 0.06 -7.41
C LEU A 1 -39.19 -0.82 -6.61
N ARG A 2 -37.96 -1.01 -7.08
CA ARG A 2 -36.88 -1.67 -6.32
C ARG A 2 -35.91 -0.61 -5.86
N THR A 3 -35.46 -0.67 -4.61
CA THR A 3 -34.51 0.27 -4.04
C THR A 3 -33.20 -0.47 -3.72
N LEU A 4 -32.08 0.04 -4.18
CA LEU A 4 -30.73 -0.43 -3.81
C LEU A 4 -30.01 0.71 -3.09
N THR A 5 -29.54 0.42 -1.89
CA THR A 5 -28.68 1.31 -1.11
C THR A 5 -27.27 0.72 -1.09
N VAL A 6 -26.28 1.51 -1.54
CA VAL A 6 -24.86 1.11 -1.53
C VAL A 6 -24.16 1.91 -0.44
N ILE A 7 -23.46 1.21 0.45
CA ILE A 7 -22.63 1.80 1.51
C ILE A 7 -21.18 1.37 1.23
N GLN A 8 -20.37 2.30 0.78
CA GLN A 8 -18.94 2.10 0.58
C GLN A 8 -18.19 2.32 1.89
N ASP A 9 -17.06 1.65 2.06
CA ASP A 9 -16.23 1.71 3.26
C ASP A 9 -17.06 1.52 4.55
N ALA A 10 -17.88 0.47 4.59
CA ALA A 10 -18.83 0.24 5.68
C ALA A 10 -18.15 0.09 7.05
N GLU A 11 -16.85 -0.25 7.08
CA GLU A 11 -16.00 -0.27 8.27
C GLU A 11 -15.77 1.11 8.89
N ARG A 12 -16.01 2.19 8.16
CA ARG A 12 -15.91 3.58 8.65
C ARG A 12 -17.18 4.07 9.33
N LEU A 13 -18.24 3.27 9.36
CA LEU A 13 -19.44 3.61 10.10
C LEU A 13 -19.10 3.76 11.59
N THR A 14 -19.58 4.83 12.19
CA THR A 14 -19.53 4.96 13.65
C THR A 14 -20.39 3.86 14.27
N GLU A 15 -20.10 3.46 15.50
CA GLU A 15 -20.89 2.46 16.22
C GLU A 15 -22.40 2.82 16.28
N ALA A 16 -22.70 4.11 16.51
CA ALA A 16 -24.07 4.61 16.51
C ALA A 16 -24.74 4.45 15.13
N ALA A 17 -24.05 4.76 14.04
CA ALA A 17 -24.57 4.62 12.67
C ALA A 17 -24.75 3.15 12.30
N ALA A 18 -23.78 2.29 12.65
CA ALA A 18 -23.87 0.86 12.43
C ALA A 18 -25.07 0.26 13.21
N ASN A 19 -25.25 0.60 14.46
CA ASN A 19 -26.39 0.15 15.28
C ASN A 19 -27.73 0.64 14.72
N ALA A 20 -27.82 1.87 14.22
CA ALA A 20 -29.03 2.38 13.56
C ALA A 20 -29.38 1.58 12.28
N LEU A 21 -28.37 1.10 11.56
CA LEU A 21 -28.55 0.29 10.34
C LEU A 21 -29.10 -1.12 10.65
N LEU A 22 -28.76 -1.71 11.82
CA LEU A 22 -29.11 -3.09 12.18
C LEU A 22 -30.61 -3.36 12.04
N LYS A 23 -31.46 -2.45 12.57
CA LYS A 23 -32.93 -2.61 12.49
C LYS A 23 -33.41 -2.69 11.04
N THR A 24 -32.83 -1.91 10.16
CA THR A 24 -33.19 -1.88 8.74
C THR A 24 -32.67 -3.11 7.98
N LEU A 25 -31.54 -3.67 8.42
CA LEU A 25 -31.01 -4.93 7.85
C LEU A 25 -31.81 -6.15 8.34
N GLU A 26 -32.36 -6.13 9.55
CA GLU A 26 -33.22 -7.21 10.08
C GLU A 26 -34.58 -7.27 9.39
N GLU A 27 -35.20 -6.11 9.20
CA GLU A 27 -36.54 -5.99 8.64
C GLU A 27 -36.55 -5.01 7.46
N PRO A 28 -35.93 -5.38 6.32
CA PRO A 28 -35.90 -4.50 5.16
C PRO A 28 -37.32 -4.36 4.57
N ARG A 29 -37.63 -3.16 4.06
CA ARG A 29 -38.87 -2.95 3.31
C ARG A 29 -38.92 -3.87 2.08
N PRO A 30 -40.09 -4.31 1.61
CA PRO A 30 -40.20 -5.13 0.40
C PRO A 30 -39.45 -4.49 -0.80
N ASN A 31 -38.72 -5.31 -1.56
CA ASN A 31 -37.90 -4.87 -2.71
C ASN A 31 -36.81 -3.87 -2.39
N THR A 32 -36.29 -3.84 -1.15
CA THR A 32 -35.14 -3.03 -0.74
C THR A 32 -33.92 -3.93 -0.55
N TYR A 33 -32.79 -3.52 -1.12
CA TYR A 33 -31.52 -4.23 -1.07
C TYR A 33 -30.45 -3.31 -0.51
N PHE A 34 -29.54 -3.86 0.29
CA PHE A 34 -28.37 -3.17 0.82
C PHE A 34 -27.12 -3.87 0.31
N LEU A 35 -26.21 -3.10 -0.28
CA LEU A 35 -24.87 -3.55 -0.66
C LEU A 35 -23.84 -2.80 0.22
N LEU A 36 -23.21 -3.53 1.12
CA LEU A 36 -22.15 -3.00 1.99
C LEU A 36 -20.80 -3.46 1.44
N GLN A 37 -19.98 -2.51 1.07
CA GLN A 37 -18.61 -2.77 0.64
C GLN A 37 -17.67 -2.55 1.82
N THR A 38 -16.78 -3.51 2.08
CA THR A 38 -15.81 -3.47 3.17
C THR A 38 -14.53 -4.20 2.79
N GLU A 39 -13.41 -3.85 3.41
CA GLU A 39 -12.17 -4.62 3.27
C GLU A 39 -12.20 -5.89 4.13
N PRO A 40 -11.55 -7.00 3.68
CA PRO A 40 -11.57 -8.28 4.40
C PRO A 40 -10.99 -8.22 5.82
N SER A 41 -10.04 -7.33 6.06
CA SER A 41 -9.36 -7.13 7.36
C SER A 41 -10.04 -6.10 8.26
N SER A 42 -11.22 -5.64 7.87
CA SER A 42 -11.88 -4.50 8.51
C SER A 42 -12.52 -4.85 9.85
N SER A 43 -12.72 -3.80 10.65
CA SER A 43 -13.39 -3.83 11.95
C SER A 43 -14.91 -3.76 11.84
N LEU A 44 -15.51 -4.18 10.74
CA LEU A 44 -16.97 -4.18 10.60
C LEU A 44 -17.61 -5.02 11.72
N LEU A 45 -18.63 -4.44 12.37
CA LEU A 45 -19.28 -5.08 13.51
C LEU A 45 -19.81 -6.47 13.16
N ALA A 46 -19.53 -7.46 13.99
CA ALA A 46 -19.98 -8.84 13.83
C ALA A 46 -21.53 -8.92 13.70
N THR A 47 -22.23 -7.97 14.32
CA THR A 47 -23.69 -7.83 14.23
C THR A 47 -24.20 -7.49 12.83
N ILE A 48 -23.42 -6.75 12.03
CA ILE A 48 -23.73 -6.50 10.60
C ILE A 48 -23.45 -7.77 9.78
N TYR A 49 -22.28 -8.39 10.01
CA TYR A 49 -21.92 -9.62 9.32
C TYR A 49 -22.97 -10.72 9.45
N SER A 50 -23.55 -10.89 10.64
CA SER A 50 -24.56 -11.93 10.89
C SER A 50 -25.90 -11.72 10.16
N ARG A 51 -26.14 -10.50 9.64
CA ARG A 51 -27.37 -10.10 8.95
C ARG A 51 -27.20 -9.93 7.45
N CYS A 52 -25.99 -10.09 6.95
CA CYS A 52 -25.67 -9.93 5.54
C CYS A 52 -25.19 -11.25 4.94
N GLN A 53 -25.51 -11.46 3.67
CA GLN A 53 -24.84 -12.48 2.88
C GLN A 53 -23.46 -11.96 2.50
N VAL A 54 -22.41 -12.69 2.86
CA VAL A 54 -21.02 -12.28 2.57
C VAL A 54 -20.59 -12.82 1.21
N TRP A 55 -20.14 -11.92 0.35
CA TRP A 55 -19.54 -12.25 -0.93
C TRP A 55 -18.09 -11.81 -0.95
N ASN A 56 -17.20 -12.77 -1.12
CA ASN A 56 -15.78 -12.47 -1.35
C ASN A 56 -15.57 -12.18 -2.84
N VAL A 57 -15.00 -11.00 -3.12
CA VAL A 57 -14.55 -10.62 -4.46
C VAL A 57 -13.03 -10.85 -4.51
N PRO A 58 -12.56 -11.95 -5.10
CA PRO A 58 -11.12 -12.22 -5.20
C PRO A 58 -10.46 -11.24 -6.19
N LEU A 59 -9.15 -11.05 -6.02
CA LEU A 59 -8.36 -10.40 -7.06
C LEU A 59 -8.37 -11.28 -8.32
N PRO A 60 -8.34 -10.69 -9.53
CA PRO A 60 -8.16 -11.45 -10.75
C PRO A 60 -6.80 -12.15 -10.74
N THR A 61 -6.67 -13.20 -11.51
CA THR A 61 -5.37 -13.82 -11.79
C THR A 61 -4.47 -12.82 -12.51
N GLU A 62 -3.15 -13.01 -12.42
CA GLU A 62 -2.19 -12.14 -13.11
C GLU A 62 -2.47 -12.07 -14.61
N ALA A 63 -2.82 -13.21 -15.22
CA ALA A 63 -3.13 -13.28 -16.65
C ALA A 63 -4.41 -12.48 -17.01
N GLU A 64 -5.46 -12.57 -16.20
CA GLU A 64 -6.69 -11.79 -16.40
C GLU A 64 -6.44 -10.30 -16.23
N ALA A 65 -5.71 -9.93 -15.15
CA ALA A 65 -5.35 -8.56 -14.88
C ALA A 65 -4.49 -7.95 -16.01
N LEU A 66 -3.50 -8.71 -16.50
CA LEU A 66 -2.62 -8.29 -17.59
C LEU A 66 -3.39 -8.12 -18.91
N ASN A 67 -4.25 -9.08 -19.26
CA ASN A 67 -5.10 -8.99 -20.45
C ASN A 67 -6.03 -7.78 -20.42
N TRP A 68 -6.64 -7.51 -19.27
CA TRP A 68 -7.49 -6.35 -19.12
C TRP A 68 -6.66 -5.06 -19.22
N LEU A 69 -5.52 -4.97 -18.50
CA LEU A 69 -4.69 -3.79 -18.46
C LEU A 69 -4.12 -3.45 -19.84
N SER A 70 -3.69 -4.45 -20.62
CA SER A 70 -3.22 -4.28 -22.00
C SER A 70 -4.31 -3.76 -22.95
N SER A 71 -5.57 -4.03 -22.67
CA SER A 71 -6.70 -3.46 -23.41
C SER A 71 -7.00 -1.99 -23.07
N GLN A 72 -6.58 -1.54 -21.89
CA GLN A 72 -6.81 -0.17 -21.40
C GLN A 72 -5.62 0.77 -21.60
N PHE A 73 -4.41 0.24 -21.65
CA PHE A 73 -3.19 1.04 -21.73
C PHE A 73 -2.14 0.36 -22.61
N GLN A 74 -1.62 1.11 -23.58
CA GLN A 74 -0.61 0.61 -24.51
C GLN A 74 0.78 0.82 -23.91
N ALA A 75 1.41 -0.26 -23.47
CA ALA A 75 2.77 -0.28 -22.95
C ALA A 75 3.39 -1.67 -23.17
N GLU A 76 4.70 -1.77 -22.93
CA GLU A 76 5.39 -3.05 -22.93
C GLU A 76 4.90 -3.95 -21.80
N THR A 77 4.86 -5.26 -22.05
CA THR A 77 4.40 -6.25 -21.05
C THR A 77 5.16 -6.14 -19.73
N SER A 78 6.45 -5.84 -19.75
CA SER A 78 7.28 -5.65 -18.58
C SER A 78 6.84 -4.46 -17.72
N GLU A 79 6.37 -3.39 -18.36
CA GLU A 79 5.85 -2.20 -17.70
C GLU A 79 4.48 -2.46 -17.07
N LEU A 80 3.58 -3.17 -17.79
CA LEU A 80 2.29 -3.60 -17.29
C LEU A 80 2.44 -4.50 -16.05
N LEU A 81 3.34 -5.48 -16.12
CA LEU A 81 3.65 -6.38 -14.99
C LEU A 81 4.23 -5.59 -13.79
N THR A 82 5.10 -4.63 -14.06
CA THR A 82 5.65 -3.76 -13.00
C THR A 82 4.53 -2.97 -12.32
N ALA A 83 3.61 -2.38 -13.09
CA ALA A 83 2.47 -1.66 -12.53
C ALA A 83 1.56 -2.57 -11.70
N LEU A 84 1.28 -3.79 -12.16
CA LEU A 84 0.50 -4.79 -11.42
C LEU A 84 1.21 -5.19 -10.12
N ALA A 85 2.51 -5.47 -10.17
CA ALA A 85 3.30 -5.83 -9.01
C ALA A 85 3.32 -4.70 -7.96
N MET A 86 3.53 -3.45 -8.37
CA MET A 86 3.46 -2.28 -7.49
C MET A 86 2.15 -2.18 -6.72
N ASN A 87 1.05 -2.65 -7.33
CA ASN A 87 -0.30 -2.55 -6.80
C ASN A 87 -0.86 -3.90 -6.29
N LEU A 88 0.02 -4.88 -6.02
CA LEU A 88 -0.36 -6.19 -5.48
C LEU A 88 -1.43 -6.91 -6.32
N GLY A 89 -1.32 -6.82 -7.64
CA GLY A 89 -2.22 -7.45 -8.60
C GLY A 89 -3.56 -6.74 -8.81
N ARG A 90 -3.73 -5.50 -8.32
CA ARG A 90 -4.96 -4.71 -8.47
C ARG A 90 -4.94 -3.93 -9.80
N PRO A 91 -5.71 -4.34 -10.83
CA PRO A 91 -5.55 -3.79 -12.18
C PRO A 91 -5.99 -2.32 -12.29
N LEU A 92 -7.01 -1.88 -11.55
CA LEU A 92 -7.44 -0.47 -11.58
C LEU A 92 -6.36 0.47 -11.04
N LEU A 93 -5.72 0.12 -9.93
CA LEU A 93 -4.62 0.91 -9.37
C LEU A 93 -3.37 0.83 -10.27
N ALA A 94 -3.15 -0.30 -10.93
CA ALA A 94 -2.08 -0.44 -11.92
C ALA A 94 -2.30 0.48 -13.13
N LEU A 95 -3.54 0.60 -13.60
CA LEU A 95 -3.90 1.55 -14.67
C LEU A 95 -3.61 3.00 -14.26
N GLU A 96 -4.01 3.40 -13.05
CA GLU A 96 -3.70 4.73 -12.51
C GLU A 96 -2.19 4.96 -12.42
N THR A 97 -1.43 3.95 -11.97
CA THR A 97 0.04 3.99 -11.90
C THR A 97 0.66 4.27 -13.26
N LEU A 98 0.17 3.63 -14.31
CA LEU A 98 0.63 3.85 -15.69
C LEU A 98 0.24 5.23 -16.21
N GLN A 99 -1.01 5.61 -16.05
CA GLN A 99 -1.53 6.91 -16.52
C GLN A 99 -0.82 8.11 -15.87
N GLN A 100 -0.43 7.99 -14.61
CA GLN A 100 0.29 9.02 -13.87
C GLN A 100 1.82 8.94 -14.00
N GLY A 101 2.36 7.93 -14.71
CA GLY A 101 3.81 7.73 -14.86
C GLY A 101 4.53 7.45 -13.53
N LEU A 102 3.86 6.78 -12.58
CA LEU A 102 4.39 6.58 -11.23
C LEU A 102 5.54 5.59 -11.18
N ILE A 103 5.73 4.74 -12.20
CA ILE A 103 6.87 3.81 -12.26
C ILE A 103 8.19 4.58 -12.28
N GLU A 104 8.31 5.57 -13.18
CA GLU A 104 9.53 6.38 -13.29
C GLU A 104 9.72 7.33 -12.10
N GLN A 105 8.63 7.90 -11.59
CA GLN A 105 8.68 8.73 -10.38
C GLN A 105 9.19 7.93 -9.18
N ARG A 106 8.69 6.69 -8.99
CA ARG A 106 9.17 5.78 -7.95
C ARG A 106 10.64 5.43 -8.13
N LYS A 107 11.07 5.08 -9.35
CA LYS A 107 12.49 4.79 -9.62
C LYS A 107 13.39 5.95 -9.24
N ASN A 108 13.01 7.15 -9.64
CA ASN A 108 13.77 8.36 -9.33
C ASN A 108 13.83 8.61 -7.82
N PHE A 109 12.70 8.46 -7.12
CA PHE A 109 12.63 8.61 -5.68
C PHE A 109 13.48 7.54 -4.94
N LEU A 110 13.40 6.27 -5.35
CA LEU A 110 14.18 5.20 -4.74
C LEU A 110 15.70 5.30 -5.04
N ARG A 111 16.10 5.99 -6.11
CA ARG A 111 17.51 6.39 -6.29
C ARG A 111 17.97 7.36 -5.19
N GLN A 112 17.12 8.29 -4.76
CA GLN A 112 17.45 9.19 -3.65
C GLN A 112 17.49 8.43 -2.32
N PHE A 113 16.61 7.43 -2.14
CA PHE A 113 16.69 6.52 -0.98
C PHE A 113 18.02 5.75 -0.96
N TRP A 114 18.50 5.30 -2.13
CA TRP A 114 19.82 4.68 -2.25
C TRP A 114 20.95 5.63 -1.88
N LEU A 115 20.91 6.88 -2.32
CA LEU A 115 21.89 7.89 -1.96
C LEU A 115 21.86 8.21 -0.46
N PHE A 116 20.68 8.33 0.12
CA PHE A 116 20.48 8.46 1.56
C PHE A 116 21.14 7.28 2.31
N TYR A 117 20.87 6.05 1.87
CA TYR A 117 21.49 4.87 2.45
C TYR A 117 23.01 4.91 2.37
N ARG A 118 23.58 5.26 1.23
CA ARG A 118 25.04 5.31 1.03
C ARG A 118 25.73 6.44 1.79
N ARG A 119 25.11 7.60 1.87
CA ARG A 119 25.69 8.79 2.47
C ARG A 119 25.35 8.99 3.94
N ARG A 120 24.44 8.18 4.46
CA ARG A 120 23.94 8.29 5.85
C ARG A 120 23.44 9.70 6.19
N SER A 121 22.81 10.37 5.23
CA SER A 121 22.30 11.74 5.39
C SER A 121 20.84 11.85 4.99
N PRO A 122 19.90 12.18 5.91
CA PRO A 122 18.52 12.42 5.58
C PRO A 122 18.30 13.52 4.54
N LEU A 123 19.25 14.47 4.42
CA LEU A 123 19.19 15.57 3.46
C LEU A 123 19.24 15.10 2.00
N GLU A 124 19.70 13.88 1.75
CA GLU A 124 19.74 13.31 0.40
C GLU A 124 18.34 12.95 -0.12
N ILE A 125 17.39 12.64 0.74
CA ILE A 125 16.06 12.20 0.33
C ILE A 125 14.94 13.16 0.75
N LEU A 126 15.07 13.88 1.86
CA LEU A 126 14.04 14.78 2.39
C LEU A 126 13.50 15.77 1.35
N PRO A 127 14.34 16.44 0.53
CA PRO A 127 13.87 17.40 -0.48
C PRO A 127 13.02 16.79 -1.59
N PHE A 128 13.03 15.45 -1.73
CA PHE A 128 12.30 14.74 -2.77
C PHE A 128 10.94 14.20 -2.30
N PHE A 129 10.60 14.39 -1.01
CA PHE A 129 9.25 14.11 -0.54
C PHE A 129 8.30 15.21 -0.99
N GLU A 130 7.26 14.79 -1.70
CA GLU A 130 6.18 15.65 -2.17
C GLU A 130 5.04 15.64 -1.14
N LYS A 131 4.60 16.82 -0.70
CA LYS A 131 3.59 16.98 0.36
C LYS A 131 2.33 16.13 0.12
N GLU A 132 1.86 16.10 -1.13
CA GLU A 132 0.62 15.41 -1.50
C GLU A 132 0.81 13.90 -1.68
N ARG A 133 2.06 13.42 -1.82
CA ARG A 133 2.41 12.03 -2.08
C ARG A 133 3.30 11.40 -1.01
N THR A 134 3.51 12.09 0.09
CA THR A 134 4.43 11.64 1.15
C THR A 134 4.13 10.22 1.60
N VAL A 135 2.86 9.88 1.85
CA VAL A 135 2.46 8.52 2.27
C VAL A 135 2.78 7.51 1.18
N GLN A 136 2.48 7.81 -0.07
CA GLN A 136 2.79 6.94 -1.22
C GLN A 136 4.31 6.73 -1.38
N GLN A 137 5.11 7.76 -1.15
CA GLN A 137 6.58 7.66 -1.21
C GLN A 137 7.15 6.83 -0.06
N VAL A 138 6.55 6.91 1.13
CA VAL A 138 6.87 5.99 2.24
C VAL A 138 6.45 4.56 1.90
N ASP A 139 5.31 4.35 1.23
CA ASP A 139 4.88 3.03 0.75
C ASP A 139 5.86 2.44 -0.28
N TRP A 140 6.49 3.26 -1.13
CA TRP A 140 7.55 2.79 -2.03
C TRP A 140 8.81 2.31 -1.28
N ILE A 141 9.21 3.02 -0.21
CA ILE A 141 10.31 2.56 0.66
C ILE A 141 9.92 1.24 1.35
N LEU A 142 8.70 1.13 1.87
CA LEU A 142 8.21 -0.08 2.51
C LEU A 142 8.17 -1.27 1.55
N ALA A 143 7.73 -1.07 0.31
CA ALA A 143 7.76 -2.10 -0.73
C ALA A 143 9.21 -2.57 -1.02
N PHE A 144 10.14 -1.64 -1.16
CA PHE A 144 11.56 -1.94 -1.36
C PHE A 144 12.14 -2.75 -0.19
N LEU A 145 11.88 -2.33 1.05
CA LEU A 145 12.33 -3.03 2.25
C LEU A 145 11.68 -4.41 2.38
N SER A 146 10.39 -4.51 2.04
CA SER A 146 9.66 -5.79 2.05
C SER A 146 10.26 -6.79 1.07
N ASP A 147 10.61 -6.35 -0.15
CA ASP A 147 11.23 -7.23 -1.14
C ASP A 147 12.67 -7.59 -0.75
N ALA A 148 13.41 -6.70 -0.08
CA ALA A 148 14.71 -7.03 0.50
C ALA A 148 14.59 -8.11 1.60
N ILE A 149 13.55 -8.05 2.44
CA ILE A 149 13.24 -9.09 3.43
C ILE A 149 12.90 -10.41 2.74
N LYS A 150 12.05 -10.40 1.71
CA LYS A 150 11.69 -11.59 0.93
C LYS A 150 12.92 -12.25 0.33
N TYR A 151 13.83 -11.45 -0.23
CA TYR A 151 15.09 -11.96 -0.76
C TYR A 151 15.92 -12.68 0.30
N LYS A 152 16.10 -12.09 1.49
CA LYS A 152 16.80 -12.74 2.62
C LYS A 152 16.15 -14.03 3.11
N LEU A 153 14.83 -14.14 2.96
CA LEU A 153 14.05 -15.33 3.34
C LEU A 153 13.81 -16.29 2.15
N GLU A 154 14.47 -16.06 1.01
CA GLU A 154 14.35 -16.87 -0.21
C GLU A 154 12.93 -16.98 -0.77
N ILE A 155 12.08 -15.97 -0.47
CA ILE A 155 10.71 -15.89 -0.98
C ILE A 155 10.72 -15.29 -2.39
N GLN A 156 10.32 -16.09 -3.38
CA GLN A 156 10.36 -15.70 -4.80
C GLN A 156 9.11 -14.97 -5.26
N ASN A 157 7.98 -15.10 -4.57
CA ASN A 157 6.68 -14.60 -5.01
C ASN A 157 6.30 -13.27 -4.34
N GLY A 158 5.42 -12.51 -5.00
CA GLY A 158 4.80 -11.31 -4.44
C GLY A 158 5.74 -10.11 -4.33
N TRP A 159 6.77 -10.04 -5.16
CA TRP A 159 7.65 -8.86 -5.26
C TRP A 159 6.91 -7.69 -5.87
N GLN A 160 7.10 -6.51 -5.28
CA GLN A 160 6.48 -5.26 -5.74
C GLN A 160 7.44 -4.38 -6.55
N THR A 161 8.74 -4.66 -6.47
CA THR A 161 9.81 -3.86 -7.10
C THR A 161 10.57 -4.68 -8.15
N LEU A 162 9.82 -5.35 -9.04
CA LEU A 162 10.36 -6.26 -10.06
C LEU A 162 11.42 -5.60 -10.96
N ASP A 163 11.20 -4.34 -11.31
CA ASP A 163 12.06 -3.51 -12.14
C ASP A 163 13.32 -3.00 -11.42
N LEU A 164 13.41 -3.16 -10.10
CA LEU A 164 14.53 -2.74 -9.25
C LEU A 164 15.23 -3.92 -8.58
N LYS A 165 14.99 -5.14 -9.05
CA LYS A 165 15.45 -6.38 -8.40
C LYS A 165 16.94 -6.36 -8.09
N THR A 166 17.79 -5.92 -9.01
CA THR A 166 19.25 -5.83 -8.79
C THR A 166 19.60 -4.90 -7.63
N GLY A 167 18.97 -3.74 -7.54
CA GLY A 167 19.22 -2.79 -6.43
C GLY A 167 18.72 -3.33 -5.10
N VAL A 168 17.56 -4.00 -5.10
CA VAL A 168 17.00 -4.62 -3.90
C VAL A 168 17.91 -5.74 -3.37
N THR A 169 18.38 -6.63 -4.25
CA THR A 169 19.27 -7.74 -3.83
C THR A 169 20.60 -7.22 -3.32
N GLN A 170 21.21 -6.27 -4.01
CA GLN A 170 22.46 -5.63 -3.55
C GLN A 170 22.29 -4.97 -2.19
N PHE A 171 21.20 -4.23 -1.96
CA PHE A 171 20.90 -3.63 -0.67
C PHE A 171 20.72 -4.69 0.42
N ALA A 172 19.95 -5.75 0.10
CA ALA A 172 19.69 -6.82 1.04
C ALA A 172 20.96 -7.58 1.44
N ASP A 173 21.90 -7.81 0.51
CA ASP A 173 23.16 -8.50 0.80
C ASP A 173 24.01 -7.76 1.82
N GLU A 174 23.95 -6.43 1.83
CA GLU A 174 24.65 -5.57 2.79
C GLU A 174 23.95 -5.47 4.15
N GLN A 175 22.75 -6.08 4.33
CA GLN A 175 21.94 -5.98 5.54
C GLN A 175 21.73 -7.33 6.22
N THR A 176 21.47 -7.32 7.52
CA THR A 176 20.95 -8.49 8.23
C THR A 176 19.45 -8.58 8.12
N ALA A 177 18.88 -9.79 8.22
CA ALA A 177 17.42 -9.97 8.22
C ALA A 177 16.74 -9.18 9.36
N LEU A 178 17.37 -9.15 10.55
CA LEU A 178 16.86 -8.38 11.69
C LEU A 178 16.91 -6.85 11.42
N GLY A 179 17.99 -6.38 10.79
CA GLY A 179 18.10 -4.98 10.38
C GLY A 179 17.01 -4.57 9.42
N LEU A 180 16.73 -5.39 8.40
CA LEU A 180 15.65 -5.15 7.44
C LEU A 180 14.27 -5.13 8.10
N LEU A 181 14.00 -6.05 9.04
CA LEU A 181 12.75 -6.07 9.82
C LEU A 181 12.61 -4.82 10.70
N THR A 182 13.72 -4.37 11.30
CA THR A 182 13.74 -3.13 12.10
C THR A 182 13.49 -1.91 11.21
N ALA A 183 14.14 -1.82 10.05
CA ALA A 183 13.91 -0.75 9.08
C ALA A 183 12.44 -0.69 8.63
N ASN A 184 11.86 -1.85 8.33
CA ASN A 184 10.45 -1.93 7.94
C ASN A 184 9.52 -1.43 9.06
N LYS A 185 9.75 -1.83 10.32
CA LYS A 185 8.97 -1.35 11.49
C LYS A 185 9.09 0.18 11.67
N ILE A 186 10.28 0.74 11.52
CA ILE A 186 10.49 2.19 11.61
C ILE A 186 9.63 2.90 10.55
N MET A 187 9.72 2.46 9.29
CA MET A 187 8.97 3.08 8.20
C MET A 187 7.45 2.85 8.31
N GLN A 188 6.99 1.69 8.81
CA GLN A 188 5.58 1.46 9.13
C GLN A 188 5.07 2.43 10.21
N LYS A 189 5.89 2.71 11.23
CA LYS A 189 5.55 3.69 12.26
C LYS A 189 5.41 5.09 11.66
N VAL A 190 6.37 5.52 10.82
CA VAL A 190 6.30 6.80 10.09
C VAL A 190 5.02 6.87 9.26
N ARG A 191 4.69 5.82 8.50
CA ARG A 191 3.45 5.75 7.72
C ARG A 191 2.20 5.91 8.57
N SER A 192 2.13 5.17 9.68
CA SER A 192 1.01 5.23 10.61
C SER A 192 0.84 6.63 11.18
N ASP A 193 1.93 7.26 11.60
CA ASP A 193 1.91 8.61 12.17
C ASP A 193 1.45 9.66 11.15
N LEU A 194 1.92 9.56 9.91
CA LEU A 194 1.48 10.42 8.80
C LEU A 194 -0.03 10.33 8.54
N LEU A 195 -0.64 9.16 8.77
CA LEU A 195 -2.06 8.93 8.53
C LEU A 195 -2.95 9.29 9.73
N THR A 196 -2.42 9.21 10.96
CA THR A 196 -3.24 9.29 12.17
C THR A 196 -3.06 10.59 12.94
N ILE A 197 -1.90 11.26 12.81
CA ILE A 197 -1.60 12.45 13.61
C ILE A 197 -1.82 13.70 12.75
N ASN A 198 -2.87 14.45 13.09
CA ASN A 198 -3.16 15.72 12.44
C ASN A 198 -2.34 16.86 13.04
N GLY A 199 -1.89 17.81 12.19
CA GLY A 199 -1.27 19.05 12.66
C GLY A 199 0.21 18.94 13.06
N VAL A 200 0.84 17.78 12.87
CA VAL A 200 2.30 17.61 13.09
C VAL A 200 3.08 17.94 11.84
N ASN A 201 4.30 18.42 12.03
CA ASN A 201 5.20 18.71 10.93
C ASN A 201 5.65 17.40 10.25
N THR A 202 5.15 17.16 9.05
CA THR A 202 5.47 15.98 8.22
C THR A 202 6.96 15.79 8.03
N GLU A 203 7.72 16.89 7.83
CA GLU A 203 9.16 16.85 7.61
C GLU A 203 9.91 16.35 8.87
N LEU A 204 9.46 16.75 10.06
CA LEU A 204 10.04 16.26 11.31
C LEU A 204 9.77 14.78 11.53
N MET A 205 8.59 14.28 11.17
CA MET A 205 8.29 12.83 11.25
C MET A 205 9.19 12.04 10.31
N LEU A 206 9.37 12.52 9.08
CA LEU A 206 10.26 11.89 8.11
C LEU A 206 11.70 11.92 8.58
N LEU A 207 12.17 13.08 9.08
CA LEU A 207 13.52 13.25 9.60
C LEU A 207 13.81 12.30 10.76
N ASP A 208 12.88 12.16 11.71
CA ASP A 208 12.99 11.23 12.84
C ASP A 208 13.11 9.77 12.34
N GLY A 209 12.22 9.35 11.45
CA GLY A 209 12.24 8.00 10.89
C GLY A 209 13.53 7.70 10.12
N LEU A 210 13.96 8.62 9.25
CA LEU A 210 15.20 8.48 8.48
C LEU A 210 16.44 8.46 9.38
N THR A 211 16.46 9.28 10.42
CA THR A 211 17.54 9.28 11.41
C THR A 211 17.61 7.95 12.15
N LYS A 212 16.47 7.40 12.57
CA LYS A 212 16.41 6.07 13.20
C LYS A 212 16.89 4.96 12.27
N LEU A 213 16.62 5.03 10.97
CA LEU A 213 17.20 4.08 10.01
C LEU A 213 18.73 4.10 10.05
N ILE A 214 19.33 5.28 10.16
CA ILE A 214 20.80 5.41 10.23
C ILE A 214 21.32 4.88 11.58
N THR A 215 20.73 5.32 12.69
CA THR A 215 21.25 5.02 14.04
C THR A 215 21.02 3.57 14.46
N ASP A 216 19.92 2.96 14.05
CA ASP A 216 19.49 1.66 14.56
C ASP A 216 19.73 0.51 13.58
N VAL A 217 19.79 0.81 12.27
CA VAL A 217 19.86 -0.22 11.22
C VAL A 217 21.14 -0.13 10.39
N PHE A 218 21.40 1.04 9.80
CA PHE A 218 22.50 1.20 8.84
C PHE A 218 23.83 1.50 9.54
N LYS A 219 24.13 0.76 10.60
CA LYS A 219 25.41 0.85 11.30
C LYS A 219 26.50 0.23 10.44
N ASP A 220 27.68 0.85 10.46
CA ASP A 220 28.91 0.32 9.87
C ASP A 220 29.36 -0.95 10.57
#